data_27e52314716d71aa0b7733506bf3f984
#
_entry.id   27e52314716d71aa0b7733506bf3f984
#
_cell.length_a   1.000
_cell.length_b   1.000
_cell.length_c   1.000
_cell.angle_alpha   90.00
_cell.angle_beta   90.00
_cell.angle_gamma   90.00
#
_symmetry.space_group_name_H-M   'P 1'
#
loop_
_entity.id
_entity.type
_entity.pdbx_description
1 polymer ?
#
loop_
_entity_poly.entity_id
_entity_poly.type
_entity_poly.pdbx_seq_one_letter_code
_entity_poly.pdbx_strand_id
1 'polypeptide(L)'
;LNCELNEVLNNLDVCAKQISEKYNCVTVLKSHKTVVTSLNGEIYHNTTGNSALAKAGSGDVLAGMISGLIAQGMSIFDASVLGVYLHGLAGDLAKNDLSAYGVLASDTIRYIPLSIKNYLCKNINVF
;
A
#
# COMPACT_ATOMS: atom_id res chain seq x y z
N LEU A 1 -17.47 9.79 4.37
CA LEU A 1 -18.45 9.76 3.28
C LEU A 1 -19.70 9.03 3.79
N ASN A 2 -20.89 9.60 3.66
CA ASN A 2 -22.15 8.91 3.95
C ASN A 2 -22.53 8.04 2.74
N CYS A 3 -21.84 6.93 2.52
CA CYS A 3 -22.09 6.02 1.42
C CYS A 3 -21.95 4.57 1.89
N GLU A 4 -22.67 3.68 1.23
CA GLU A 4 -22.62 2.26 1.50
C GLU A 4 -21.29 1.64 1.02
N LEU A 5 -20.85 0.57 1.69
CA LEU A 5 -19.58 -0.12 1.36
C LEU A 5 -19.50 -0.53 -0.11
N ASN A 6 -20.60 -1.02 -0.69
CA ASN A 6 -20.65 -1.43 -2.09
C ASN A 6 -20.44 -0.24 -3.06
N GLU A 7 -20.92 0.94 -2.71
CA GLU A 7 -20.70 2.15 -3.50
C GLU A 7 -19.23 2.54 -3.49
N VAL A 8 -18.56 2.45 -2.33
CA VAL A 8 -17.12 2.70 -2.20
C VAL A 8 -16.33 1.71 -3.04
N LEU A 9 -16.64 0.41 -2.96
CA LEU A 9 -15.92 -0.64 -3.68
C LEU A 9 -16.06 -0.52 -5.20
N ASN A 10 -17.18 0.00 -5.69
CA ASN A 10 -17.43 0.23 -7.10
C ASN A 10 -16.84 1.55 -7.62
N ASN A 11 -16.47 2.49 -6.73
CA ASN A 11 -16.03 3.84 -7.09
C ASN A 11 -14.80 4.28 -6.26
N LEU A 12 -13.80 3.41 -6.13
CA LEU A 12 -12.62 3.65 -5.27
C LEU A 12 -11.93 4.99 -5.57
N ASP A 13 -11.73 5.30 -6.86
CA ASP A 13 -11.05 6.53 -7.28
C ASP A 13 -11.81 7.79 -6.87
N VAL A 14 -13.12 7.79 -7.09
CA VAL A 14 -13.99 8.91 -6.73
C VAL A 14 -14.01 9.09 -5.22
N CYS A 15 -14.18 8.01 -4.46
CA CYS A 15 -14.21 8.05 -3.01
C CYS A 15 -12.86 8.51 -2.43
N ALA A 16 -11.74 8.00 -2.95
CA ALA A 16 -10.41 8.39 -2.51
C ALA A 16 -10.14 9.88 -2.78
N LYS A 17 -10.51 10.39 -3.96
CA LYS A 17 -10.42 11.82 -4.29
C LYS A 17 -11.25 12.69 -3.36
N GLN A 18 -12.52 12.33 -3.14
CA GLN A 18 -13.41 13.07 -2.24
C GLN A 18 -12.86 13.17 -0.82
N ILE A 19 -12.21 12.10 -0.33
CA ILE A 19 -11.54 12.11 0.98
C ILE A 19 -10.34 13.06 0.95
N SER A 20 -9.49 12.97 -0.07
CA SER A 20 -8.31 13.84 -0.22
C SER A 20 -8.70 15.32 -0.26
N GLU A 21 -9.71 15.67 -1.03
CA GLU A 21 -10.24 17.04 -1.14
C GLU A 21 -10.88 17.51 0.18
N LYS A 22 -11.75 16.70 0.77
CA LYS A 22 -12.49 17.05 1.99
C LYS A 22 -11.56 17.28 3.18
N TYR A 23 -10.53 16.48 3.33
CA TYR A 23 -9.63 16.50 4.51
C TYR A 23 -8.26 17.12 4.21
N ASN A 24 -8.04 17.60 3.01
CA ASN A 24 -6.79 18.20 2.55
C ASN A 24 -5.57 17.29 2.84
N CYS A 25 -5.64 16.03 2.41
CA CYS A 25 -4.63 15.01 2.70
C CYS A 25 -4.38 14.06 1.51
N VAL A 26 -3.25 13.38 1.53
CA VAL A 26 -3.05 12.20 0.69
C VAL A 26 -3.86 11.05 1.28
N THR A 27 -4.65 10.37 0.44
CA THR A 27 -5.50 9.27 0.87
C THR A 27 -4.99 7.94 0.35
N VAL A 28 -4.84 6.96 1.25
CA VAL A 28 -4.60 5.56 0.90
C VAL A 28 -5.88 4.77 1.18
N LEU A 29 -6.68 4.53 0.14
CA LEU A 29 -7.92 3.77 0.24
C LEU A 29 -7.63 2.29 0.02
N LYS A 30 -7.61 1.54 1.11
CA LYS A 30 -7.28 0.11 1.10
C LYS A 30 -8.46 -0.72 0.63
N SER A 31 -8.21 -1.56 -0.37
CA SER A 31 -9.09 -2.63 -0.84
C SER A 31 -8.24 -3.74 -1.47
N HIS A 32 -8.86 -4.69 -2.16
CA HIS A 32 -8.12 -5.66 -3.01
C HIS A 32 -7.30 -4.96 -4.10
N LYS A 33 -7.68 -3.73 -4.49
CA LYS A 33 -6.92 -2.80 -5.35
C LYS A 33 -6.76 -1.49 -4.61
N THR A 34 -5.75 -1.39 -3.78
CA THR A 34 -5.49 -0.16 -3.01
C THR A 34 -5.22 1.01 -3.95
N VAL A 35 -5.87 2.13 -3.69
CA VAL A 35 -5.73 3.39 -4.45
C VAL A 35 -5.08 4.44 -3.56
N VAL A 36 -4.13 5.19 -4.12
CA VAL A 36 -3.51 6.36 -3.47
C VAL A 36 -3.87 7.59 -4.30
N THR A 37 -4.38 8.63 -3.63
CA THR A 37 -4.70 9.91 -4.29
C THR A 37 -3.99 11.07 -3.60
N SER A 38 -3.50 12.02 -4.42
CA SER A 38 -2.93 13.29 -3.94
C SER A 38 -3.97 14.41 -3.96
N LEU A 39 -3.62 15.53 -3.31
CA LEU A 39 -4.39 16.78 -3.36
C LEU A 39 -4.47 17.38 -4.77
N ASN A 40 -3.46 17.13 -5.60
CA ASN A 40 -3.38 17.64 -6.96
C ASN A 40 -4.15 16.75 -7.96
N GLY A 41 -4.89 15.75 -7.48
CA GLY A 41 -5.68 14.85 -8.30
C GLY A 41 -4.91 13.69 -8.93
N GLU A 42 -3.63 13.49 -8.58
CA GLU A 42 -2.87 12.31 -9.01
C GLU A 42 -3.48 11.05 -8.39
N ILE A 43 -3.52 9.98 -9.16
CA ILE A 43 -4.02 8.67 -8.72
C ILE A 43 -2.99 7.61 -9.03
N TYR A 44 -2.74 6.75 -8.04
CA TYR A 44 -1.97 5.53 -8.22
C TYR A 44 -2.82 4.30 -7.83
N HIS A 45 -2.82 3.30 -8.70
CA HIS A 45 -3.44 1.99 -8.44
C HIS A 45 -2.35 0.97 -8.11
N ASN A 46 -2.42 0.41 -6.92
CA ASN A 46 -1.43 -0.59 -6.51
C ASN A 46 -1.62 -1.91 -7.27
N THR A 47 -0.49 -2.48 -7.72
CA THR A 47 -0.44 -3.70 -8.53
C THR A 47 0.11 -4.91 -7.78
N THR A 48 0.51 -4.74 -6.52
CA THR A 48 1.09 -5.79 -5.68
C THR A 48 0.15 -6.15 -4.53
N GLY A 49 0.38 -7.30 -3.91
CA GLY A 49 -0.39 -7.77 -2.77
C GLY A 49 -1.45 -8.80 -3.13
N ASN A 50 -1.89 -9.50 -2.12
CA ASN A 50 -2.84 -10.61 -2.24
C ASN A 50 -3.68 -10.76 -0.97
N SER A 51 -4.59 -11.73 -0.96
CA SER A 51 -5.51 -12.00 0.15
C SER A 51 -4.84 -12.34 1.49
N ALA A 52 -3.56 -12.74 1.49
CA ALA A 52 -2.80 -12.99 2.72
C ALA A 52 -2.66 -11.73 3.58
N LEU A 53 -2.73 -10.53 2.96
CA LEU A 53 -2.68 -9.25 3.65
C LEU A 53 -4.02 -8.83 4.27
N ALA A 54 -5.11 -9.56 4.05
CA ALA A 54 -6.42 -9.30 4.66
C ALA A 54 -6.47 -9.86 6.10
N LYS A 55 -5.55 -9.39 6.95
CA LYS A 55 -5.40 -9.82 8.35
C LYS A 55 -5.20 -8.63 9.27
N ALA A 56 -5.57 -8.82 10.55
CA ALA A 56 -5.33 -7.84 11.59
C ALA A 56 -3.83 -7.47 11.68
N GLY A 57 -3.53 -6.21 11.88
CA GLY A 57 -2.16 -5.68 11.96
C GLY A 57 -1.49 -5.36 10.62
N SER A 58 -2.00 -5.87 9.48
CA SER A 58 -1.43 -5.57 8.16
C SER A 58 -1.49 -4.08 7.82
N GLY A 59 -2.54 -3.38 8.26
CA GLY A 59 -2.67 -1.93 8.09
C GLY A 59 -1.65 -1.15 8.91
N ASP A 60 -1.33 -1.62 10.12
CA ASP A 60 -0.35 -0.98 11.00
C ASP A 60 1.06 -1.11 10.42
N VAL A 61 1.37 -2.26 9.83
CA VAL A 61 2.64 -2.47 9.08
C VAL A 61 2.75 -1.46 7.94
N LEU A 62 1.69 -1.32 7.13
CA LEU A 62 1.67 -0.35 6.02
C LEU A 62 1.84 1.09 6.51
N ALA A 63 1.12 1.48 7.58
CA ALA A 63 1.23 2.80 8.16
C ALA A 63 2.66 3.08 8.65
N GLY A 64 3.29 2.12 9.31
CA GLY A 64 4.69 2.21 9.75
C GLY A 64 5.66 2.36 8.57
N MET A 65 5.47 1.63 7.48
CA MET A 65 6.30 1.74 6.28
C MET A 65 6.19 3.14 5.65
N ILE A 66 4.97 3.65 5.44
CA ILE A 66 4.75 4.98 4.87
C ILE A 66 5.38 6.05 5.77
N SER A 67 5.14 5.98 7.08
CA SER A 67 5.70 6.94 8.04
C SER A 67 7.23 6.92 8.04
N GLY A 68 7.83 5.72 7.94
CA GLY A 68 9.29 5.57 7.84
C GLY A 68 9.88 6.18 6.57
N LEU A 69 9.20 6.07 5.43
CA LEU A 69 9.61 6.69 4.17
C LEU A 69 9.50 8.21 4.22
N ILE A 70 8.41 8.75 4.79
CA ILE A 70 8.24 10.20 5.02
C ILE A 70 9.35 10.73 5.93
N ALA A 71 9.66 10.02 7.01
CA ALA A 71 10.71 10.40 7.95
C ALA A 71 12.12 10.45 7.30
N GLN A 72 12.32 9.72 6.20
CA GLN A 72 13.53 9.77 5.38
C GLN A 72 13.52 10.90 4.33
N GLY A 73 12.52 11.77 4.32
CA GLY A 73 12.43 12.95 3.46
C GLY A 73 11.67 12.73 2.15
N MET A 74 11.00 11.58 1.97
CA MET A 74 10.17 11.34 0.81
C MET A 74 8.89 12.18 0.87
N SER A 75 8.37 12.64 -0.28
CA SER A 75 7.07 13.31 -0.32
C SER A 75 5.97 12.39 0.20
N ILE A 76 4.89 12.96 0.78
CA ILE A 76 3.80 12.16 1.36
C ILE A 76 3.16 11.26 0.30
N PHE A 77 2.97 11.76 -0.93
CA PHE A 77 2.39 10.97 -2.02
C PHE A 77 3.33 9.84 -2.46
N ASP A 78 4.60 10.13 -2.75
CA ASP A 78 5.57 9.13 -3.17
C ASP A 78 5.81 8.07 -2.09
N ALA A 79 5.89 8.48 -0.82
CA ALA A 79 5.99 7.56 0.31
C ALA A 79 4.77 6.64 0.42
N SER A 80 3.58 7.17 0.17
CA SER A 80 2.34 6.38 0.15
C SER A 80 2.33 5.38 -1.01
N VAL A 81 2.70 5.81 -2.22
CA VAL A 81 2.80 4.97 -3.41
C VAL A 81 3.82 3.85 -3.21
N LEU A 82 5.04 4.21 -2.82
CA LEU A 82 6.11 3.24 -2.59
C LEU A 82 5.78 2.30 -1.43
N GLY A 83 5.20 2.83 -0.35
CA GLY A 83 4.80 2.06 0.82
C GLY A 83 3.77 0.99 0.49
N VAL A 84 2.69 1.32 -0.24
CA VAL A 84 1.68 0.33 -0.64
C VAL A 84 2.24 -0.70 -1.60
N TYR A 85 3.12 -0.30 -2.53
CA TYR A 85 3.77 -1.22 -3.46
C TYR A 85 4.66 -2.24 -2.73
N LEU A 86 5.59 -1.76 -1.90
CA LEU A 86 6.52 -2.61 -1.16
C LEU A 86 5.82 -3.50 -0.14
N HIS A 87 4.79 -2.99 0.55
CA HIS A 87 3.96 -3.77 1.46
C HIS A 87 3.24 -4.91 0.73
N GLY A 88 2.65 -4.60 -0.44
CA GLY A 88 2.02 -5.61 -1.29
C GLY A 88 3.02 -6.67 -1.74
N LEU A 89 4.19 -6.26 -2.24
CA LEU A 89 5.26 -7.15 -2.69
C LEU A 89 5.80 -8.03 -1.55
N ALA A 90 5.95 -7.47 -0.33
CA ALA A 90 6.33 -8.25 0.85
C ALA A 90 5.29 -9.33 1.18
N GLY A 91 3.99 -9.01 1.06
CA GLY A 91 2.90 -9.96 1.21
C GLY A 91 2.90 -11.05 0.13
N ASP A 92 3.25 -10.70 -1.11
CA ASP A 92 3.37 -11.67 -2.21
C ASP A 92 4.52 -12.66 -1.96
N LEU A 93 5.67 -12.16 -1.52
CA LEU A 93 6.82 -12.98 -1.15
C LEU A 93 6.51 -13.89 0.04
N ALA A 94 5.91 -13.34 1.11
CA ALA A 94 5.52 -14.11 2.27
C ALA A 94 4.53 -15.23 1.93
N LYS A 95 3.54 -14.95 1.06
CA LYS A 95 2.58 -15.95 0.60
C LYS A 95 3.23 -17.10 -0.15
N ASN A 96 4.25 -16.83 -0.97
CA ASN A 96 4.96 -17.87 -1.73
C ASN A 96 5.64 -18.87 -0.80
N ASP A 97 6.16 -18.42 0.34
CA ASP A 97 6.89 -19.26 1.29
C ASP A 97 5.97 -19.90 2.35
N LEU A 98 4.94 -19.17 2.80
CA LEU A 98 4.12 -19.56 3.97
C LEU A 98 2.66 -19.93 3.62
N SER A 99 2.27 -19.84 2.36
CA SER A 99 0.88 -19.91 1.87
C SER A 99 0.01 -18.70 2.30
N ALA A 100 -1.12 -18.48 1.60
CA ALA A 100 -2.02 -17.36 1.90
C ALA A 100 -2.64 -17.44 3.31
N TYR A 101 -2.80 -18.63 3.85
CA TYR A 101 -3.42 -18.86 5.16
C TYR A 101 -2.42 -18.72 6.32
N GLY A 102 -1.14 -19.01 6.07
CA GLY A 102 -0.08 -19.02 7.08
C GLY A 102 0.52 -17.65 7.38
N VAL A 103 0.39 -16.67 6.48
CA VAL A 103 1.00 -15.34 6.63
C VAL A 103 0.35 -14.56 7.77
N LEU A 104 1.16 -14.02 8.67
CA LEU A 104 0.79 -13.05 9.70
C LEU A 104 1.34 -11.66 9.33
N ALA A 105 0.86 -10.60 9.99
CA ALA A 105 1.38 -9.24 9.80
C ALA A 105 2.88 -9.15 10.15
N SER A 106 3.32 -9.86 11.18
CA SER A 106 4.75 -9.97 11.56
C SER A 106 5.61 -10.64 10.50
N ASP A 107 5.06 -11.57 9.74
CA ASP A 107 5.79 -12.18 8.63
C ASP A 107 5.97 -11.17 7.50
N THR A 108 4.92 -10.39 7.16
CA THR A 108 5.05 -9.32 6.17
C THR A 108 6.23 -8.40 6.50
N ILE A 109 6.42 -8.03 7.79
CA ILE A 109 7.57 -7.22 8.23
C ILE A 109 8.90 -7.89 7.86
N ARG A 110 9.04 -9.20 8.06
CA ARG A 110 10.27 -9.95 7.75
C ARG A 110 10.61 -9.96 6.25
N TYR A 111 9.60 -9.83 5.39
CA TYR A 111 9.78 -9.79 3.93
C TYR A 111 9.98 -8.38 3.36
N ILE A 112 9.83 -7.30 4.15
CA ILE A 112 10.08 -5.92 3.70
C ILE A 112 11.51 -5.75 3.13
N PRO A 113 12.59 -6.19 3.78
CA PRO A 113 13.93 -6.03 3.22
C PRO A 113 14.09 -6.71 1.86
N LEU A 114 13.47 -7.88 1.68
CA LEU A 114 13.51 -8.61 0.40
C LEU A 114 12.66 -7.91 -0.67
N SER A 115 11.52 -7.33 -0.31
CA SER A 115 10.71 -6.54 -1.25
C SER A 115 11.46 -5.31 -1.74
N ILE A 116 12.16 -4.61 -0.85
CA ILE A 116 13.02 -3.46 -1.21
C ILE A 116 14.14 -3.91 -2.16
N LYS A 117 14.85 -4.99 -1.82
CA LYS A 117 15.91 -5.54 -2.68
C LYS A 117 15.37 -5.86 -4.09
N ASN A 118 14.23 -6.53 -4.18
CA ASN A 118 13.62 -6.89 -5.46
C ASN A 118 13.20 -5.66 -6.26
N TYR A 119 12.66 -4.64 -5.59
CA TYR A 119 12.30 -3.37 -6.22
C TYR A 119 13.53 -2.66 -6.80
N LEU A 120 14.62 -2.56 -6.03
CA LEU A 120 15.85 -1.93 -6.46
C LEU A 120 16.48 -2.69 -7.63
N CYS A 121 16.55 -4.02 -7.58
CA CYS A 121 17.10 -4.83 -8.67
C CYS A 121 16.32 -4.70 -9.98
N LYS A 122 15.01 -4.43 -9.93
CA LYS A 122 14.18 -4.25 -11.14
C LYS A 122 14.25 -2.85 -11.72
N ASN A 123 14.42 -1.82 -10.89
CA ASN A 123 14.29 -0.43 -11.29
C ASN A 123 15.61 0.33 -11.35
N ILE A 124 16.65 -0.19 -10.72
CA ILE A 124 18.00 0.32 -10.83
C ILE A 124 18.78 -0.70 -11.66
N ASN A 125 19.02 -0.38 -12.94
CA ASN A 125 20.05 -1.06 -13.72
C ASN A 125 21.40 -0.74 -13.08
N VAL A 126 21.73 -1.41 -11.99
CA VAL A 126 23.04 -1.32 -11.38
C VAL A 126 23.92 -2.32 -12.11
N PHE A 127 24.68 -1.79 -13.05
CA PHE A 127 25.96 -2.27 -13.62
C PHE A 127 26.12 -3.78 -13.79
#